data_4ebbdb0f95db5d8160ee7ec566661bab
#
_entry.id   4ebbdb0f95db5d8160ee7ec566661bab
#
_cell.length_a   1.000
_cell.length_b   1.000
_cell.length_c   1.000
_cell.angle_alpha   90.00
_cell.angle_beta   90.00
_cell.angle_gamma   90.00
#
_symmetry.space_group_name_H-M   'P 1'
#
loop_
_entity.id
_entity.type
_entity.pdbx_description
1 polymer ?
#
loop_
_entity_poly.entity_id
_entity_poly.type
_entity_poly.pdbx_seq_one_letter_code
_entity_poly.pdbx_strand_id
1 'polypeptide(L)'
;MIQRPKGTNDIYGREAKIWKCVEAVIDQVMEKYNYNYIRTPIFESSELFHRGIGETTDIVTKETYDFVDRGDRHLSLRPEGTAGVCRSYIENKMYGDANQPVKVYYNGTMYRYERPGLGRNREFTQFGVECLGSDDEMMDAEVISFSYNILKELGLDVTVKINNLGSVEDRENYKKALVEYLTPHINDLCEDCQNRIKTNPLRILDCKVDDQSEILKNAPSILDYHSKESNDRFNKILTYLDYLDIDYEVDNTLVRGLDYYDYMVYELKLNDSLALGGGGRYNHLVKNLGGPEVPAVGFACGIERIINEMNDESFNNIDVYVMCVNDEEKIKANIITQDLRLNNIICETNVMGKSLKAQFKEADNMNAKNLIILNSEDLSKGLITVKDNVTKEEVKVPEDEIIDYILGVI
;
A
#
# COMPACT_ATOMS: atom_id res chain seq x y z
N MET A 1 13.32 21.97 22.01
CA MET A 1 13.34 21.54 20.58
C MET A 1 11.94 21.10 20.23
N ILE A 2 11.38 21.58 19.11
CA ILE A 2 10.06 21.14 18.62
C ILE A 2 10.24 19.74 18.04
N GLN A 3 9.34 18.84 18.40
CA GLN A 3 9.34 17.45 17.92
C GLN A 3 8.11 17.20 17.07
N ARG A 4 8.19 16.21 16.16
CA ARG A 4 7.05 15.77 15.36
C ARG A 4 5.93 15.19 16.26
N PRO A 5 4.68 15.27 15.84
CA PRO A 5 3.56 14.65 16.56
C PRO A 5 3.76 13.14 16.71
N LYS A 6 3.23 12.59 17.80
CA LYS A 6 3.30 11.14 18.05
C LYS A 6 2.52 10.36 16.99
N GLY A 7 3.16 9.35 16.41
CA GLY A 7 2.55 8.51 15.37
C GLY A 7 2.65 9.09 13.97
N THR A 8 3.55 10.08 13.75
CA THR A 8 3.94 10.56 12.42
C THR A 8 5.42 10.32 12.19
N ASN A 9 5.86 10.21 10.94
CA ASN A 9 7.24 9.97 10.57
C ASN A 9 7.71 10.89 9.43
N ASP A 10 8.98 11.32 9.54
CA ASP A 10 9.69 11.95 8.41
C ASP A 10 10.31 10.82 7.59
N ILE A 11 9.99 10.77 6.30
CA ILE A 11 10.51 9.74 5.37
C ILE A 11 11.65 10.35 4.55
N TYR A 12 12.88 9.88 4.74
CA TYR A 12 14.07 10.39 4.07
C TYR A 12 15.15 9.32 3.90
N GLY A 13 16.21 9.63 3.13
CA GLY A 13 17.35 8.73 2.92
C GLY A 13 16.95 7.43 2.24
N ARG A 14 17.41 6.30 2.78
CA ARG A 14 17.14 4.96 2.23
C ARG A 14 15.65 4.64 2.18
N GLU A 15 14.92 4.93 3.25
CA GLU A 15 13.48 4.67 3.33
C GLU A 15 12.72 5.38 2.21
N ALA A 16 13.07 6.65 1.91
CA ALA A 16 12.45 7.37 0.81
C ALA A 16 12.73 6.75 -0.56
N LYS A 17 13.90 6.13 -0.76
CA LYS A 17 14.23 5.41 -2.01
C LYS A 17 13.38 4.16 -2.17
N ILE A 18 13.25 3.35 -1.10
CA ILE A 18 12.37 2.17 -1.09
C ILE A 18 10.94 2.58 -1.38
N TRP A 19 10.48 3.67 -0.73
CA TRP A 19 9.16 4.25 -0.94
C TRP A 19 8.88 4.54 -2.41
N LYS A 20 9.82 5.23 -3.06
CA LYS A 20 9.71 5.56 -4.50
C LYS A 20 9.72 4.33 -5.40
N CYS A 21 10.44 3.30 -5.04
CA CYS A 21 10.41 2.02 -5.74
C CYS A 21 9.02 1.36 -5.65
N VAL A 22 8.44 1.31 -4.44
CA VAL A 22 7.09 0.77 -4.24
C VAL A 22 6.05 1.56 -5.05
N GLU A 23 6.11 2.90 -5.02
CA GLU A 23 5.22 3.75 -5.82
C GLU A 23 5.37 3.46 -7.33
N ALA A 24 6.60 3.30 -7.82
CA ALA A 24 6.85 3.02 -9.24
C ALA A 24 6.29 1.66 -9.67
N VAL A 25 6.43 0.61 -8.85
CA VAL A 25 5.83 -0.71 -9.11
C VAL A 25 4.31 -0.61 -9.15
N ILE A 26 3.70 0.10 -8.20
CA ILE A 26 2.26 0.34 -8.16
C ILE A 26 1.80 1.01 -9.46
N ASP A 27 2.42 2.13 -9.84
CA ASP A 27 2.04 2.88 -11.04
C ASP A 27 2.14 2.01 -12.31
N GLN A 28 3.24 1.24 -12.45
CA GLN A 28 3.42 0.33 -13.59
C GLN A 28 2.35 -0.77 -13.65
N VAL A 29 1.99 -1.36 -12.52
CA VAL A 29 0.94 -2.38 -12.49
C VAL A 29 -0.41 -1.76 -12.81
N MET A 30 -0.75 -0.61 -12.23
CA MET A 30 -2.02 0.07 -12.49
C MET A 30 -2.18 0.47 -13.96
N GLU A 31 -1.11 0.89 -14.63
CA GLU A 31 -1.11 1.14 -16.07
C GLU A 31 -1.42 -0.13 -16.88
N LYS A 32 -0.79 -1.28 -16.55
CA LYS A 32 -1.05 -2.57 -17.21
C LYS A 32 -2.51 -3.02 -17.08
N TYR A 33 -3.17 -2.73 -15.94
CA TYR A 33 -4.56 -3.07 -15.66
C TYR A 33 -5.56 -1.98 -16.09
N ASN A 34 -5.07 -0.87 -16.66
CA ASN A 34 -5.88 0.27 -17.13
C ASN A 34 -6.71 0.91 -16.01
N TYR A 35 -6.10 1.13 -14.84
CA TYR A 35 -6.68 1.93 -13.77
C TYR A 35 -6.23 3.38 -13.87
N ASN A 36 -7.14 4.31 -13.69
CA ASN A 36 -6.85 5.74 -13.73
C ASN A 36 -6.53 6.29 -12.34
N TYR A 37 -5.52 7.13 -12.23
CA TYR A 37 -5.20 7.77 -10.96
C TYR A 37 -6.30 8.74 -10.52
N ILE A 38 -6.72 8.64 -9.24
CA ILE A 38 -7.63 9.58 -8.61
C ILE A 38 -7.02 10.14 -7.32
N ARG A 39 -7.20 11.44 -7.09
CA ARG A 39 -6.80 12.09 -5.85
C ARG A 39 -8.00 12.80 -5.22
N THR A 40 -8.45 12.32 -4.10
CA THR A 40 -9.50 12.94 -3.30
C THR A 40 -8.92 13.92 -2.26
N PRO A 41 -9.69 14.86 -1.73
CA PRO A 41 -9.25 15.73 -0.63
C PRO A 41 -8.77 14.96 0.60
N ILE A 42 -7.84 15.56 1.35
CA ILE A 42 -7.34 14.99 2.62
C ILE A 42 -8.38 15.13 3.74
N PHE A 43 -9.20 16.18 3.70
CA PHE A 43 -10.30 16.38 4.63
C PHE A 43 -11.64 16.43 3.88
N GLU A 44 -12.64 15.87 4.48
CA GLU A 44 -14.00 15.73 3.93
C GLU A 44 -15.02 16.10 5.02
N SER A 45 -16.32 16.18 4.66
CA SER A 45 -17.37 16.24 5.66
C SER A 45 -17.31 15.01 6.58
N SER A 46 -17.43 15.19 7.90
CA SER A 46 -17.43 14.07 8.85
C SER A 46 -18.59 13.10 8.57
N GLU A 47 -19.70 13.60 8.04
CA GLU A 47 -20.86 12.78 7.65
C GLU A 47 -20.51 11.72 6.60
N LEU A 48 -19.55 12.01 5.70
CA LEU A 48 -19.11 11.06 4.68
C LEU A 48 -18.61 9.76 5.32
N PHE A 49 -17.77 9.87 6.33
CA PHE A 49 -17.19 8.71 7.00
C PHE A 49 -18.17 8.01 7.93
N HIS A 50 -19.01 8.76 8.65
CA HIS A 50 -20.04 8.19 9.51
C HIS A 50 -21.03 7.32 8.70
N ARG A 51 -21.51 7.83 7.57
CA ARG A 51 -22.45 7.09 6.70
C ARG A 51 -21.75 5.99 5.88
N GLY A 52 -20.51 6.24 5.44
CA GLY A 52 -19.80 5.34 4.56
C GLY A 52 -19.18 4.15 5.29
N ILE A 53 -18.49 4.37 6.40
CA ILE A 53 -17.73 3.34 7.12
C ILE A 53 -18.61 2.54 8.07
N GLY A 54 -19.60 3.19 8.67
CA GLY A 54 -20.50 2.62 9.66
C GLY A 54 -20.31 3.24 11.05
N GLU A 55 -21.42 3.72 11.64
CA GLU A 55 -21.43 4.44 12.93
C GLU A 55 -20.90 3.62 14.12
N THR A 56 -20.92 2.28 14.01
CA THR A 56 -20.52 1.36 15.09
C THR A 56 -19.06 0.88 14.97
N THR A 57 -18.34 1.29 13.94
CA THR A 57 -16.95 0.88 13.73
C THR A 57 -16.01 1.62 14.67
N ASP A 58 -14.91 0.96 15.07
CA ASP A 58 -13.86 1.59 15.91
C ASP A 58 -13.25 2.81 15.20
N ILE A 59 -13.15 2.77 13.87
CA ILE A 59 -12.64 3.88 13.07
C ILE A 59 -13.46 5.15 13.31
N VAL A 60 -14.77 5.05 13.17
CA VAL A 60 -15.68 6.22 13.32
C VAL A 60 -15.81 6.65 14.77
N THR A 61 -15.89 5.68 15.70
CA THR A 61 -16.18 5.99 17.11
C THR A 61 -14.96 6.47 17.91
N LYS A 62 -13.74 6.07 17.50
CA LYS A 62 -12.52 6.26 18.31
C LYS A 62 -11.31 6.81 17.57
N GLU A 63 -11.28 6.69 16.22
CA GLU A 63 -10.03 6.86 15.47
C GLU A 63 -10.05 8.03 14.48
N THR A 64 -11.19 8.70 14.25
CA THR A 64 -11.23 9.87 13.37
C THR A 64 -10.56 11.09 14.01
N TYR A 65 -9.95 11.91 13.16
CA TYR A 65 -9.49 13.26 13.51
C TYR A 65 -10.55 14.26 13.03
N ASP A 66 -11.44 14.66 13.94
CA ASP A 66 -12.53 15.57 13.64
C ASP A 66 -12.20 16.99 14.09
N PHE A 67 -12.61 17.97 13.30
CA PHE A 67 -12.45 19.38 13.62
C PHE A 67 -13.56 20.22 13.01
N VAL A 68 -13.73 21.44 13.53
CA VAL A 68 -14.67 22.41 13.00
C VAL A 68 -13.88 23.52 12.33
N ASP A 69 -14.20 23.84 11.08
CA ASP A 69 -13.54 24.93 10.38
C ASP A 69 -14.11 26.31 10.77
N ARG A 70 -13.55 27.39 10.20
CA ARG A 70 -13.99 28.75 10.49
C ARG A 70 -15.41 29.08 9.99
N GLY A 71 -16.01 28.20 9.21
CA GLY A 71 -17.38 28.30 8.70
C GLY A 71 -18.34 27.39 9.43
N ASP A 72 -17.98 26.91 10.64
CA ASP A 72 -18.74 26.01 11.48
C ASP A 72 -19.11 24.67 10.80
N ARG A 73 -18.28 24.21 9.86
CA ARG A 73 -18.45 22.90 9.20
C ARG A 73 -17.69 21.81 9.93
N HIS A 74 -18.34 20.70 10.20
CA HIS A 74 -17.72 19.51 10.77
C HIS A 74 -16.98 18.73 9.69
N LEU A 75 -15.67 18.64 9.82
CA LEU A 75 -14.76 18.00 8.91
C LEU A 75 -13.93 16.93 9.62
N SER A 76 -13.50 15.92 8.87
CA SER A 76 -12.59 14.89 9.35
C SER A 76 -11.42 14.76 8.39
N LEU A 77 -10.22 14.49 8.92
CA LEU A 77 -9.13 13.97 8.10
C LEU A 77 -9.52 12.55 7.66
N ARG A 78 -9.32 12.24 6.38
CA ARG A 78 -9.74 10.95 5.80
C ARG A 78 -9.04 9.76 6.50
N PRO A 79 -9.80 8.81 7.08
CA PRO A 79 -9.24 7.62 7.72
C PRO A 79 -8.98 6.48 6.72
N GLU A 80 -9.53 6.57 5.50
CA GLU A 80 -9.41 5.62 4.39
C GLU A 80 -9.79 6.30 3.06
N GLY A 81 -9.57 5.62 1.91
CA GLY A 81 -9.76 6.24 0.59
C GLY A 81 -11.11 5.97 -0.06
N THR A 82 -11.74 4.82 0.20
CA THR A 82 -12.92 4.31 -0.53
C THR A 82 -14.11 5.26 -0.45
N ALA A 83 -14.46 5.76 0.73
CA ALA A 83 -15.57 6.70 0.91
C ALA A 83 -15.37 7.99 0.10
N GLY A 84 -14.14 8.53 0.09
CA GLY A 84 -13.79 9.70 -0.71
C GLY A 84 -13.91 9.46 -2.21
N VAL A 85 -13.53 8.27 -2.68
CA VAL A 85 -13.69 7.87 -4.09
C VAL A 85 -15.18 7.73 -4.43
N CYS A 86 -15.98 7.06 -3.60
CA CYS A 86 -17.42 6.93 -3.81
C CYS A 86 -18.13 8.31 -3.84
N ARG A 87 -17.78 9.25 -2.94
CA ARG A 87 -18.29 10.62 -2.97
C ARG A 87 -17.91 11.30 -4.29
N SER A 88 -16.65 11.18 -4.73
CA SER A 88 -16.19 11.74 -6.01
C SER A 88 -16.94 11.16 -7.21
N TYR A 89 -17.17 9.84 -7.20
CA TYR A 89 -17.95 9.14 -8.23
C TYR A 89 -19.37 9.69 -8.35
N ILE A 90 -20.02 9.94 -7.20
CA ILE A 90 -21.38 10.50 -7.15
C ILE A 90 -21.40 11.96 -7.62
N GLU A 91 -20.55 12.80 -7.03
CA GLU A 91 -20.51 14.25 -7.28
C GLU A 91 -20.19 14.58 -8.74
N ASN A 92 -19.22 13.85 -9.34
CA ASN A 92 -18.85 14.02 -10.72
C ASN A 92 -19.68 13.20 -11.71
N LYS A 93 -20.69 12.47 -11.23
CA LYS A 93 -21.61 11.64 -12.04
C LYS A 93 -20.88 10.64 -12.94
N MET A 94 -19.78 10.05 -12.45
CA MET A 94 -18.95 9.11 -13.22
C MET A 94 -19.72 7.86 -13.66
N TYR A 95 -20.86 7.55 -13.03
CA TYR A 95 -21.80 6.49 -13.45
C TYR A 95 -22.42 6.75 -14.83
N GLY A 96 -22.29 7.96 -15.36
CA GLY A 96 -22.73 8.33 -16.70
C GLY A 96 -21.61 8.32 -17.75
N ASP A 97 -20.39 7.98 -17.38
CA ASP A 97 -19.29 7.93 -18.33
C ASP A 97 -19.47 6.79 -19.34
N ALA A 98 -19.00 7.02 -20.56
CA ALA A 98 -19.12 6.05 -21.65
C ALA A 98 -18.30 4.77 -21.40
N ASN A 99 -17.22 4.88 -20.66
CA ASN A 99 -16.34 3.77 -20.29
C ASN A 99 -16.72 3.24 -18.90
N GLN A 100 -17.38 2.10 -18.86
CA GLN A 100 -17.73 1.38 -17.65
C GLN A 100 -17.02 0.01 -17.64
N PRO A 101 -16.70 -0.56 -16.50
CA PRO A 101 -16.77 0.05 -15.16
C PRO A 101 -15.72 1.17 -14.97
N VAL A 102 -15.97 2.08 -14.03
CA VAL A 102 -14.98 3.08 -13.62
C VAL A 102 -13.92 2.40 -12.76
N LYS A 103 -12.70 2.38 -13.25
CA LYS A 103 -11.52 1.76 -12.59
C LYS A 103 -10.55 2.86 -12.17
N VAL A 104 -10.38 3.04 -10.86
CA VAL A 104 -9.50 4.07 -10.32
C VAL A 104 -8.58 3.53 -9.23
N TYR A 105 -7.39 4.13 -9.11
CA TYR A 105 -6.48 3.88 -7.99
C TYR A 105 -6.03 5.18 -7.35
N TYR A 106 -5.69 5.11 -6.08
CA TYR A 106 -5.14 6.22 -5.31
C TYR A 106 -3.92 5.77 -4.51
N ASN A 107 -3.00 6.70 -4.31
CA ASN A 107 -1.90 6.58 -3.36
C ASN A 107 -1.88 7.88 -2.54
N GLY A 108 -2.12 7.80 -1.24
CA GLY A 108 -2.26 9.01 -0.44
C GLY A 108 -2.30 8.78 1.06
N THR A 109 -2.03 9.86 1.78
CA THR A 109 -1.97 9.88 3.25
C THR A 109 -3.37 9.77 3.86
N MET A 110 -3.47 8.91 4.88
CA MET A 110 -4.65 8.69 5.70
C MET A 110 -4.32 8.96 7.18
N TYR A 111 -5.35 9.19 7.99
CA TYR A 111 -5.19 9.61 9.39
C TYR A 111 -6.10 8.81 10.31
N ARG A 112 -5.52 8.13 11.31
CA ARG A 112 -6.28 7.42 12.34
C ARG A 112 -5.68 7.65 13.72
N TYR A 113 -6.49 8.01 14.69
CA TYR A 113 -6.05 8.19 16.08
C TYR A 113 -5.84 6.85 16.77
N GLU A 114 -5.00 6.02 16.17
CA GLU A 114 -4.62 4.72 16.74
C GLU A 114 -3.51 4.83 17.79
N ARG A 115 -3.38 3.78 18.61
CA ARG A 115 -2.18 3.60 19.43
C ARG A 115 -1.02 3.21 18.52
N PRO A 116 0.03 4.05 18.39
CA PRO A 116 1.16 3.75 17.52
C PRO A 116 1.86 2.44 17.88
N GLY A 117 2.22 1.67 16.87
CA GLY A 117 2.90 0.38 16.97
C GLY A 117 3.54 0.00 15.65
N LEU A 118 4.11 -1.20 15.56
CA LEU A 118 4.72 -1.68 14.32
C LEU A 118 3.67 -1.72 13.19
N GLY A 119 3.93 -1.00 12.10
CA GLY A 119 3.01 -0.88 10.96
C GLY A 119 1.68 -0.16 11.26
N ARG A 120 1.58 0.56 12.39
CA ARG A 120 0.43 1.37 12.78
C ARG A 120 0.88 2.78 13.17
N ASN A 121 0.58 3.72 12.32
CA ASN A 121 0.84 5.14 12.50
C ASN A 121 -0.47 5.92 12.54
N ARG A 122 -0.42 7.13 13.10
CA ARG A 122 -1.55 8.06 13.08
C ARG A 122 -1.67 8.78 11.73
N GLU A 123 -0.55 8.95 11.06
CA GLU A 123 -0.43 9.36 9.67
C GLU A 123 0.24 8.21 8.92
N PHE A 124 -0.42 7.68 7.91
CA PHE A 124 0.07 6.55 7.12
C PHE A 124 -0.37 6.69 5.67
N THR A 125 0.34 6.07 4.76
CA THR A 125 0.01 6.09 3.34
C THR A 125 -0.72 4.83 2.95
N GLN A 126 -1.85 5.00 2.28
CA GLN A 126 -2.64 3.92 1.74
C GLN A 126 -2.63 3.98 0.21
N PHE A 127 -2.21 2.89 -0.41
CA PHE A 127 -2.51 2.58 -1.79
C PHE A 127 -3.83 1.81 -1.84
N GLY A 128 -4.71 2.18 -2.75
CA GLY A 128 -5.96 1.47 -2.94
C GLY A 128 -6.49 1.60 -4.34
N VAL A 129 -7.39 0.70 -4.69
CA VAL A 129 -8.10 0.66 -5.98
C VAL A 129 -9.57 0.46 -5.76
N GLU A 130 -10.36 1.05 -6.64
CA GLU A 130 -11.81 0.92 -6.63
C GLU A 130 -12.30 0.68 -8.07
N CYS A 131 -13.11 -0.35 -8.25
CA CYS A 131 -13.84 -0.62 -9.48
C CYS A 131 -15.34 -0.47 -9.21
N LEU A 132 -15.97 0.51 -9.85
CA LEU A 132 -17.38 0.84 -9.66
C LEU A 132 -18.15 0.60 -10.96
N GLY A 133 -19.20 -0.22 -10.92
CA GLY A 133 -20.07 -0.49 -12.04
C GLY A 133 -20.01 -1.91 -12.61
N SER A 134 -19.21 -2.83 -12.02
CA SER A 134 -19.18 -4.23 -12.44
C SER A 134 -19.66 -5.16 -11.32
N ASP A 135 -20.61 -6.01 -11.63
CA ASP A 135 -21.10 -7.08 -10.74
C ASP A 135 -20.57 -8.47 -11.14
N ASP A 136 -19.73 -8.54 -12.15
CA ASP A 136 -19.13 -9.80 -12.62
C ASP A 136 -18.06 -10.30 -11.64
N GLU A 137 -18.06 -11.59 -11.34
CA GLU A 137 -17.10 -12.25 -10.42
C GLU A 137 -15.67 -12.26 -10.96
N MET A 138 -15.51 -12.10 -12.28
CA MET A 138 -14.19 -11.93 -12.89
C MET A 138 -13.52 -10.64 -12.41
N MET A 139 -14.33 -9.59 -12.10
CA MET A 139 -13.80 -8.34 -11.54
C MET A 139 -13.29 -8.51 -10.10
N ASP A 140 -13.97 -9.34 -9.30
CA ASP A 140 -13.49 -9.72 -7.96
C ASP A 140 -12.12 -10.42 -8.08
N ALA A 141 -12.00 -11.38 -9.00
CA ALA A 141 -10.74 -12.10 -9.24
C ALA A 141 -9.64 -11.18 -9.79
N GLU A 142 -9.96 -10.21 -10.67
CA GLU A 142 -8.99 -9.22 -11.17
C GLU A 142 -8.42 -8.38 -10.02
N VAL A 143 -9.28 -7.90 -9.11
CA VAL A 143 -8.85 -7.08 -7.96
C VAL A 143 -7.94 -7.88 -7.02
N ILE A 144 -8.25 -9.13 -6.75
CA ILE A 144 -7.38 -10.03 -5.98
C ILE A 144 -6.06 -10.26 -6.72
N SER A 145 -6.11 -10.57 -8.01
CA SER A 145 -4.95 -10.93 -8.82
C SER A 145 -3.90 -9.81 -8.86
N PHE A 146 -4.29 -8.58 -9.20
CA PHE A 146 -3.27 -7.52 -9.27
C PHE A 146 -2.74 -7.14 -7.90
N SER A 147 -3.57 -7.19 -6.85
CA SER A 147 -3.11 -6.89 -5.49
C SER A 147 -2.10 -7.94 -4.99
N TYR A 148 -2.30 -9.21 -5.33
CA TYR A 148 -1.36 -10.29 -5.11
C TYR A 148 -0.06 -10.08 -5.91
N ASN A 149 -0.18 -9.78 -7.21
CA ASN A 149 0.95 -9.61 -8.11
C ASN A 149 1.84 -8.41 -7.73
N ILE A 150 1.26 -7.28 -7.28
CA ILE A 150 2.05 -6.15 -6.77
C ILE A 150 2.97 -6.58 -5.63
N LEU A 151 2.45 -7.33 -4.66
CA LEU A 151 3.25 -7.80 -3.53
C LEU A 151 4.32 -8.80 -3.95
N LYS A 152 4.01 -9.68 -4.90
CA LYS A 152 4.99 -10.61 -5.49
C LYS A 152 6.08 -9.86 -6.27
N GLU A 153 5.77 -8.84 -7.08
CA GLU A 153 6.76 -8.00 -7.77
C GLU A 153 7.67 -7.25 -6.77
N LEU A 154 7.16 -6.94 -5.58
CA LEU A 154 7.94 -6.36 -4.48
C LEU A 154 8.74 -7.41 -3.67
N GLY A 155 8.73 -8.68 -4.06
CA GLY A 155 9.47 -9.76 -3.41
C GLY A 155 8.81 -10.28 -2.13
N LEU A 156 7.52 -10.01 -1.92
CA LEU A 156 6.78 -10.46 -0.74
C LEU A 156 5.93 -11.68 -1.08
N ASP A 157 6.18 -12.78 -0.39
CA ASP A 157 5.44 -14.03 -0.56
C ASP A 157 4.20 -14.04 0.33
N VAL A 158 3.04 -13.77 -0.26
CA VAL A 158 1.76 -13.62 0.45
C VAL A 158 0.77 -14.71 0.07
N THR A 159 -0.10 -15.06 1.01
CA THR A 159 -1.27 -15.91 0.79
C THR A 159 -2.54 -15.06 0.85
N VAL A 160 -3.49 -15.37 -0.04
CA VAL A 160 -4.83 -14.75 -0.03
C VAL A 160 -5.70 -15.50 0.97
N LYS A 161 -6.05 -14.88 2.10
CA LYS A 161 -7.15 -15.37 2.96
C LYS A 161 -8.44 -14.76 2.43
N ILE A 162 -9.42 -15.60 2.09
CA ILE A 162 -10.66 -15.17 1.44
C ILE A 162 -11.88 -15.72 2.17
N ASN A 163 -12.93 -14.92 2.27
CA ASN A 163 -14.22 -15.32 2.80
C ASN A 163 -15.37 -14.76 1.95
N ASN A 164 -16.54 -15.32 2.14
CA ASN A 164 -17.78 -14.78 1.60
C ASN A 164 -18.70 -14.37 2.76
N LEU A 165 -19.10 -13.10 2.80
CA LEU A 165 -20.06 -12.60 3.79
C LEU A 165 -21.52 -12.83 3.34
N GLY A 166 -21.71 -13.24 2.09
CA GLY A 166 -23.02 -13.46 1.48
C GLY A 166 -23.79 -12.18 1.20
N SER A 167 -25.02 -12.34 0.77
CA SER A 167 -25.98 -11.25 0.59
C SER A 167 -26.36 -10.61 1.94
N VAL A 168 -27.11 -9.52 1.91
CA VAL A 168 -27.67 -8.91 3.14
C VAL A 168 -28.53 -9.90 3.90
N GLU A 169 -29.35 -10.71 3.20
CA GLU A 169 -30.21 -11.72 3.81
C GLU A 169 -29.40 -12.86 4.45
N ASP A 170 -28.39 -13.38 3.77
CA ASP A 170 -27.49 -14.41 4.28
C ASP A 170 -26.82 -13.94 5.58
N ARG A 171 -26.32 -12.70 5.59
CA ARG A 171 -25.70 -12.10 6.78
C ARG A 171 -26.65 -11.93 7.95
N GLU A 172 -27.87 -11.49 7.70
CA GLU A 172 -28.88 -11.34 8.77
C GLU A 172 -29.28 -12.69 9.36
N ASN A 173 -29.37 -13.73 8.53
CA ASN A 173 -29.63 -15.09 9.01
C ASN A 173 -28.45 -15.62 9.84
N TYR A 174 -27.23 -15.43 9.37
CA TYR A 174 -26.04 -15.80 10.12
C TYR A 174 -25.89 -15.04 11.45
N LYS A 175 -26.10 -13.70 11.45
CA LYS A 175 -26.08 -12.91 12.68
C LYS A 175 -27.01 -13.45 13.75
N LYS A 176 -28.24 -13.84 13.37
CA LYS A 176 -29.20 -14.45 14.31
C LYS A 176 -28.64 -15.74 14.92
N ALA A 177 -28.12 -16.63 14.09
CA ALA A 177 -27.55 -17.89 14.55
C ALA A 177 -26.30 -17.67 15.43
N LEU A 178 -25.43 -16.72 15.05
CA LEU A 178 -24.25 -16.38 15.84
C LEU A 178 -24.63 -15.81 17.21
N VAL A 179 -25.61 -14.91 17.28
CA VAL A 179 -26.12 -14.35 18.53
C VAL A 179 -26.75 -15.44 19.40
N GLU A 180 -27.56 -16.33 18.82
CA GLU A 180 -28.17 -17.46 19.54
C GLU A 180 -27.09 -18.37 20.11
N TYR A 181 -26.06 -18.69 19.34
CA TYR A 181 -24.92 -19.50 19.78
C TYR A 181 -24.11 -18.83 20.90
N LEU A 182 -23.81 -17.53 20.79
CA LEU A 182 -22.94 -16.80 21.72
C LEU A 182 -23.65 -16.39 23.01
N THR A 183 -24.98 -16.23 23.03
CA THR A 183 -25.74 -15.75 24.18
C THR A 183 -25.51 -16.57 25.45
N PRO A 184 -25.50 -17.92 25.43
CA PRO A 184 -25.19 -18.73 26.60
C PRO A 184 -23.76 -18.53 27.15
N HIS A 185 -22.84 -18.10 26.30
CA HIS A 185 -21.42 -17.93 26.60
C HIS A 185 -20.99 -16.47 26.85
N ILE A 186 -21.96 -15.55 26.96
CA ILE A 186 -21.68 -14.09 27.00
C ILE A 186 -20.74 -13.71 28.14
N ASN A 187 -20.82 -14.37 29.29
CA ASN A 187 -20.00 -14.07 30.45
C ASN A 187 -18.54 -14.60 30.33
N ASP A 188 -18.29 -15.47 29.39
CA ASP A 188 -16.97 -16.06 29.11
C ASP A 188 -16.20 -15.26 28.04
N LEU A 189 -16.86 -14.26 27.41
CA LEU A 189 -16.26 -13.36 26.41
C LEU A 189 -15.74 -12.08 27.06
N CYS A 190 -14.77 -11.45 26.40
CA CYS A 190 -14.24 -10.15 26.81
C CYS A 190 -15.32 -9.05 26.75
N GLU A 191 -15.10 -7.95 27.47
CA GLU A 191 -16.06 -6.85 27.61
C GLU A 191 -16.48 -6.25 26.23
N ASP A 192 -15.51 -6.11 25.31
CA ASP A 192 -15.80 -5.64 23.96
C ASP A 192 -16.73 -6.61 23.20
N CYS A 193 -16.51 -7.92 23.31
CA CYS A 193 -17.36 -8.94 22.67
C CYS A 193 -18.77 -8.98 23.28
N GLN A 194 -18.90 -8.81 24.59
CA GLN A 194 -20.19 -8.69 25.26
C GLN A 194 -21.01 -7.50 24.73
N ASN A 195 -20.36 -6.40 24.38
CA ASN A 195 -20.98 -5.24 23.78
C ASN A 195 -21.31 -5.47 22.28
N ARG A 196 -20.37 -6.10 21.54
CA ARG A 196 -20.51 -6.39 20.10
C ARG A 196 -21.67 -7.35 19.80
N ILE A 197 -22.00 -8.28 20.68
CA ILE A 197 -23.21 -9.13 20.52
C ILE A 197 -24.47 -8.30 20.20
N LYS A 198 -24.60 -7.12 20.82
CA LYS A 198 -25.77 -6.25 20.66
C LYS A 198 -25.67 -5.27 19.51
N THR A 199 -24.47 -4.88 19.14
CA THR A 199 -24.21 -3.79 18.17
C THR A 199 -23.78 -4.33 16.81
N ASN A 200 -22.77 -5.20 16.77
CA ASN A 200 -22.24 -5.80 15.55
C ASN A 200 -21.64 -7.18 15.83
N PRO A 201 -22.46 -8.26 15.85
CA PRO A 201 -22.02 -9.60 16.23
C PRO A 201 -20.86 -10.15 15.36
N LEU A 202 -20.80 -9.79 14.06
CA LEU A 202 -19.77 -10.26 13.17
C LEU A 202 -18.35 -9.82 13.63
N ARG A 203 -18.26 -8.67 14.30
CA ARG A 203 -16.98 -8.15 14.82
C ARG A 203 -16.41 -8.98 15.98
N ILE A 204 -17.16 -9.93 16.51
CA ILE A 204 -16.67 -10.86 17.52
C ILE A 204 -15.68 -11.84 16.92
N LEU A 205 -15.87 -12.23 15.66
CA LEU A 205 -14.97 -13.13 14.92
C LEU A 205 -13.56 -12.54 14.72
N ASP A 206 -13.43 -11.20 14.73
CA ASP A 206 -12.16 -10.46 14.62
C ASP A 206 -11.63 -10.00 16.02
N CYS A 207 -12.06 -10.65 17.09
CA CYS A 207 -11.62 -10.28 18.43
C CYS A 207 -10.23 -10.83 18.75
N LYS A 208 -9.26 -9.95 19.00
CA LYS A 208 -7.89 -10.36 19.35
C LYS A 208 -7.72 -10.96 20.75
N VAL A 209 -8.73 -10.84 21.60
CA VAL A 209 -8.72 -11.39 22.97
C VAL A 209 -9.33 -12.79 22.99
N ASP A 210 -10.44 -12.96 22.27
CA ASP A 210 -11.24 -14.18 22.29
C ASP A 210 -10.98 -15.10 21.08
N ASP A 211 -10.17 -14.69 20.08
CA ASP A 211 -9.91 -15.42 18.82
C ASP A 211 -9.46 -16.88 19.02
N GLN A 212 -8.70 -17.15 20.09
CA GLN A 212 -8.22 -18.49 20.43
C GLN A 212 -9.17 -19.29 21.35
N SER A 213 -10.31 -18.68 21.74
CA SER A 213 -11.28 -19.38 22.61
C SER A 213 -11.95 -20.54 21.87
N GLU A 214 -12.21 -21.63 22.60
CA GLU A 214 -12.99 -22.76 22.07
C GLU A 214 -14.41 -22.34 21.68
N ILE A 215 -14.93 -21.25 22.26
CA ILE A 215 -16.24 -20.71 21.92
C ILE A 215 -16.23 -20.19 20.47
N LEU A 216 -15.23 -19.38 20.08
CA LEU A 216 -15.18 -18.85 18.72
C LEU A 216 -14.75 -19.90 17.69
N LYS A 217 -13.88 -20.84 18.05
CA LYS A 217 -13.49 -21.96 17.18
C LYS A 217 -14.67 -22.89 16.81
N ASN A 218 -15.65 -23.02 17.71
CA ASN A 218 -16.83 -23.84 17.49
C ASN A 218 -18.07 -23.01 17.08
N ALA A 219 -17.89 -21.71 16.77
CA ALA A 219 -18.98 -20.88 16.28
C ALA A 219 -19.49 -21.40 14.91
N PRO A 220 -20.79 -21.23 14.60
CA PRO A 220 -21.32 -21.63 13.30
C PRO A 220 -20.58 -20.89 12.17
N SER A 221 -20.35 -21.58 11.05
CA SER A 221 -19.72 -20.98 9.87
C SER A 221 -20.71 -20.11 9.11
N ILE A 222 -20.30 -18.93 8.66
CA ILE A 222 -21.11 -18.07 7.80
C ILE A 222 -21.50 -18.76 6.49
N LEU A 223 -20.62 -19.63 5.98
CA LEU A 223 -20.81 -20.36 4.72
C LEU A 223 -22.03 -21.30 4.76
N ASP A 224 -22.42 -21.78 5.95
CA ASP A 224 -23.57 -22.67 6.13
C ASP A 224 -24.93 -21.93 5.99
N TYR A 225 -24.89 -20.61 5.98
CA TYR A 225 -26.09 -19.73 5.89
C TYR A 225 -26.24 -19.07 4.52
N HIS A 226 -25.37 -19.37 3.58
CA HIS A 226 -25.43 -18.80 2.24
C HIS A 226 -26.55 -19.38 1.40
N SER A 227 -27.23 -18.52 0.67
CA SER A 227 -28.09 -18.89 -0.44
C SER A 227 -27.28 -19.64 -1.52
N LYS A 228 -27.99 -20.38 -2.38
CA LYS A 228 -27.35 -21.00 -3.54
C LYS A 228 -26.62 -19.99 -4.42
N GLU A 229 -27.21 -18.81 -4.62
CA GLU A 229 -26.66 -17.73 -5.44
C GLU A 229 -25.31 -17.24 -4.87
N SER A 230 -25.25 -16.96 -3.56
CA SER A 230 -24.03 -16.53 -2.87
C SER A 230 -22.92 -17.60 -2.94
N ASN A 231 -23.29 -18.88 -2.84
CA ASN A 231 -22.34 -19.98 -2.99
C ASN A 231 -21.85 -20.13 -4.43
N ASP A 232 -22.73 -20.08 -5.42
CA ASP A 232 -22.37 -20.20 -6.83
C ASP A 232 -21.43 -19.05 -7.24
N ARG A 233 -21.72 -17.82 -6.78
CA ARG A 233 -20.87 -16.64 -6.99
C ARG A 233 -19.47 -16.83 -6.39
N PHE A 234 -19.39 -17.26 -5.14
CA PHE A 234 -18.12 -17.48 -4.46
C PHE A 234 -17.27 -18.55 -5.12
N ASN A 235 -17.88 -19.70 -5.46
CA ASN A 235 -17.20 -20.79 -6.13
C ASN A 235 -16.66 -20.38 -7.51
N LYS A 236 -17.33 -19.45 -8.20
CA LYS A 236 -16.87 -18.92 -9.47
C LYS A 236 -15.62 -18.06 -9.29
N ILE A 237 -15.58 -17.22 -8.25
CA ILE A 237 -14.37 -16.46 -7.89
C ILE A 237 -13.21 -17.39 -7.60
N LEU A 238 -13.40 -18.41 -6.77
CA LEU A 238 -12.35 -19.39 -6.45
C LEU A 238 -11.86 -20.11 -7.71
N THR A 239 -12.77 -20.46 -8.62
CA THR A 239 -12.40 -21.06 -9.93
C THR A 239 -11.50 -20.12 -10.75
N TYR A 240 -11.78 -18.80 -10.77
CA TYR A 240 -10.89 -17.86 -11.44
C TYR A 240 -9.51 -17.79 -10.78
N LEU A 241 -9.44 -17.81 -9.44
CA LEU A 241 -8.16 -17.79 -8.72
C LEU A 241 -7.33 -19.05 -9.01
N ASP A 242 -7.97 -20.24 -9.08
CA ASP A 242 -7.32 -21.49 -9.47
C ASP A 242 -6.70 -21.40 -10.87
N TYR A 243 -7.44 -20.84 -11.86
CA TYR A 243 -6.93 -20.66 -13.22
C TYR A 243 -5.83 -19.59 -13.33
N LEU A 244 -5.76 -18.66 -12.38
CA LEU A 244 -4.73 -17.62 -12.32
C LEU A 244 -3.51 -18.06 -11.51
N ASP A 245 -3.49 -19.29 -10.99
CA ASP A 245 -2.42 -19.85 -10.15
C ASP A 245 -2.13 -18.98 -8.92
N ILE A 246 -3.21 -18.51 -8.28
CA ILE A 246 -3.15 -17.67 -7.08
C ILE A 246 -3.40 -18.53 -5.85
N ASP A 247 -2.42 -18.60 -4.95
CA ASP A 247 -2.55 -19.31 -3.68
C ASP A 247 -3.55 -18.63 -2.76
N TYR A 248 -4.59 -19.36 -2.36
CA TYR A 248 -5.60 -18.85 -1.44
C TYR A 248 -6.00 -19.88 -0.38
N GLU A 249 -6.54 -19.38 0.70
CA GLU A 249 -7.15 -20.17 1.76
C GLU A 249 -8.50 -19.56 2.15
N VAL A 250 -9.54 -20.40 2.19
CA VAL A 250 -10.86 -19.99 2.66
C VAL A 250 -10.85 -19.91 4.18
N ASP A 251 -11.06 -18.74 4.72
CA ASP A 251 -11.12 -18.44 6.15
C ASP A 251 -12.52 -17.94 6.52
N ASN A 252 -13.38 -18.83 7.00
CA ASN A 252 -14.77 -18.53 7.34
C ASN A 252 -14.94 -17.61 8.56
N THR A 253 -13.84 -17.29 9.26
CA THR A 253 -13.83 -16.32 10.36
C THR A 253 -13.41 -14.92 9.91
N LEU A 254 -12.87 -14.79 8.69
CA LEU A 254 -12.40 -13.53 8.17
C LEU A 254 -13.56 -12.54 8.00
N VAL A 255 -13.53 -11.46 8.76
CA VAL A 255 -14.36 -10.26 8.61
C VAL A 255 -13.48 -9.04 8.50
N ARG A 256 -14.02 -7.93 7.98
CA ARG A 256 -13.27 -6.68 7.80
C ARG A 256 -13.67 -5.63 8.82
N GLY A 257 -12.77 -4.68 9.08
CA GLY A 257 -12.96 -3.58 10.03
C GLY A 257 -13.94 -2.49 9.60
N LEU A 258 -14.58 -2.65 8.45
CA LEU A 258 -15.48 -1.68 7.82
C LEU A 258 -16.82 -2.38 7.52
N ASP A 259 -17.93 -1.74 7.85
CA ASP A 259 -19.26 -2.39 7.81
C ASP A 259 -19.89 -2.41 6.40
N TYR A 260 -19.28 -1.74 5.43
CA TYR A 260 -19.84 -1.64 4.08
C TYR A 260 -19.63 -2.88 3.21
N TYR A 261 -18.76 -3.82 3.61
CA TYR A 261 -18.50 -5.00 2.80
C TYR A 261 -19.70 -5.96 2.73
N ASP A 262 -19.85 -6.54 1.55
CA ASP A 262 -20.79 -7.63 1.26
C ASP A 262 -20.12 -8.67 0.36
N TYR A 263 -20.70 -9.87 0.22
CA TYR A 263 -20.13 -10.97 -0.57
C TYR A 263 -18.66 -11.23 -0.25
N MET A 264 -17.80 -11.24 -1.26
CA MET A 264 -16.39 -11.58 -1.13
C MET A 264 -15.61 -10.52 -0.35
N VAL A 265 -14.81 -10.99 0.63
CA VAL A 265 -13.79 -10.22 1.34
C VAL A 265 -12.50 -11.00 1.37
N TYR A 266 -11.36 -10.30 1.39
CA TYR A 266 -10.06 -10.96 1.46
C TYR A 266 -8.99 -10.13 2.17
N GLU A 267 -7.94 -10.81 2.60
CA GLU A 267 -6.70 -10.23 3.10
C GLU A 267 -5.50 -10.87 2.43
N LEU A 268 -4.46 -10.08 2.18
CA LEU A 268 -3.15 -10.55 1.74
C LEU A 268 -2.26 -10.66 2.96
N LYS A 269 -1.94 -11.88 3.37
CA LYS A 269 -1.13 -12.16 4.56
C LYS A 269 0.27 -12.60 4.18
N LEU A 270 1.24 -11.92 4.78
CA LEU A 270 2.62 -12.38 4.84
C LEU A 270 2.73 -13.24 6.09
N ASN A 271 2.74 -14.56 5.97
CA ASN A 271 2.56 -15.50 7.08
C ASN A 271 1.21 -15.32 7.84
N ASP A 272 0.98 -16.07 8.90
CA ASP A 272 -0.33 -16.10 9.59
C ASP A 272 -0.68 -14.85 10.40
N SER A 273 0.29 -13.96 10.65
CA SER A 273 0.11 -12.88 11.63
C SER A 273 -0.06 -11.49 11.05
N LEU A 274 0.47 -11.21 9.84
CA LEU A 274 0.53 -9.87 9.28
C LEU A 274 -0.25 -9.74 7.98
N ALA A 275 -1.39 -9.03 8.03
CA ALA A 275 -2.08 -8.58 6.84
C ALA A 275 -1.44 -7.30 6.29
N LEU A 276 -0.92 -7.35 5.06
CA LEU A 276 -0.37 -6.20 4.35
C LEU A 276 -1.46 -5.33 3.74
N GLY A 277 -2.53 -5.95 3.29
CA GLY A 277 -3.68 -5.28 2.69
C GLY A 277 -4.89 -6.20 2.63
N GLY A 278 -5.96 -5.70 2.06
CA GLY A 278 -7.16 -6.48 1.83
C GLY A 278 -8.28 -5.64 1.25
N GLY A 279 -9.31 -6.31 0.79
CA GLY A 279 -10.41 -5.69 0.10
C GLY A 279 -11.67 -6.54 0.12
N GLY A 280 -12.53 -6.26 -0.82
CA GLY A 280 -13.79 -6.97 -1.00
C GLY A 280 -14.81 -6.16 -1.76
N ARG A 281 -16.00 -6.74 -1.89
CA ARG A 281 -17.15 -6.13 -2.56
C ARG A 281 -17.95 -5.27 -1.59
N TYR A 282 -18.53 -4.16 -2.10
CA TYR A 282 -19.29 -3.20 -1.29
C TYR A 282 -20.41 -2.55 -2.13
N ASN A 283 -21.33 -3.35 -2.61
CA ASN A 283 -22.36 -2.98 -3.59
C ASN A 283 -23.34 -1.90 -3.12
N HIS A 284 -23.44 -1.68 -1.80
CA HIS A 284 -24.41 -0.73 -1.24
C HIS A 284 -23.81 0.62 -0.85
N LEU A 285 -22.46 0.77 -0.84
CA LEU A 285 -21.81 1.98 -0.33
C LEU A 285 -22.18 3.24 -1.12
N VAL A 286 -22.16 3.18 -2.45
CA VAL A 286 -22.52 4.33 -3.30
C VAL A 286 -23.95 4.79 -3.03
N LYS A 287 -24.90 3.85 -2.91
CA LYS A 287 -26.29 4.14 -2.59
C LYS A 287 -26.46 4.74 -1.18
N ASN A 288 -25.74 4.19 -0.19
CA ASN A 288 -25.75 4.69 1.19
C ASN A 288 -25.24 6.13 1.29
N LEU A 289 -24.33 6.53 0.39
CA LEU A 289 -23.82 7.88 0.28
C LEU A 289 -24.72 8.82 -0.56
N GLY A 290 -25.87 8.34 -1.02
CA GLY A 290 -26.87 9.13 -1.76
C GLY A 290 -26.70 9.07 -3.29
N GLY A 291 -25.87 8.18 -3.81
CA GLY A 291 -25.74 7.91 -5.24
C GLY A 291 -26.68 6.82 -5.76
N PRO A 292 -26.53 6.40 -7.00
CA PRO A 292 -27.25 5.26 -7.55
C PRO A 292 -26.82 3.94 -6.90
N GLU A 293 -27.61 2.89 -7.09
CA GLU A 293 -27.20 1.53 -6.75
C GLU A 293 -26.19 1.04 -7.78
N VAL A 294 -24.94 0.83 -7.32
CA VAL A 294 -23.79 0.51 -8.19
C VAL A 294 -22.96 -0.57 -7.51
N PRO A 295 -22.77 -1.73 -8.18
CA PRO A 295 -21.87 -2.74 -7.65
C PRO A 295 -20.42 -2.22 -7.66
N ALA A 296 -19.70 -2.54 -6.61
CA ALA A 296 -18.34 -2.07 -6.46
C ALA A 296 -17.47 -3.08 -5.70
N VAL A 297 -16.19 -3.13 -6.08
CA VAL A 297 -15.15 -3.95 -5.45
C VAL A 297 -13.86 -3.16 -5.38
N GLY A 298 -13.12 -3.30 -4.29
CA GLY A 298 -11.86 -2.57 -4.13
C GLY A 298 -10.90 -3.26 -3.17
N PHE A 299 -9.72 -2.66 -3.09
CA PHE A 299 -8.60 -3.12 -2.28
C PHE A 299 -7.84 -1.93 -1.71
N ALA A 300 -7.27 -2.10 -0.53
CA ALA A 300 -6.31 -1.15 0.02
C ALA A 300 -5.23 -1.83 0.86
N CYS A 301 -4.01 -1.27 0.81
CA CYS A 301 -2.89 -1.66 1.64
C CYS A 301 -2.14 -0.46 2.19
N GLY A 302 -1.45 -0.65 3.33
CA GLY A 302 -0.58 0.36 3.92
C GLY A 302 0.83 0.24 3.37
N ILE A 303 1.35 1.32 2.77
CA ILE A 303 2.70 1.35 2.18
C ILE A 303 3.78 1.08 3.25
N GLU A 304 3.63 1.63 4.45
CA GLU A 304 4.57 1.43 5.56
C GLU A 304 4.70 -0.04 5.96
N ARG A 305 3.59 -0.81 5.89
CA ARG A 305 3.63 -2.26 6.18
C ARG A 305 4.43 -3.01 5.14
N ILE A 306 4.25 -2.65 3.87
CA ILE A 306 4.99 -3.24 2.75
C ILE A 306 6.49 -2.95 2.92
N ILE A 307 6.86 -1.69 3.11
CA ILE A 307 8.26 -1.26 3.24
C ILE A 307 8.97 -1.92 4.43
N ASN A 308 8.28 -2.09 5.55
CA ASN A 308 8.85 -2.73 6.73
C ASN A 308 9.22 -4.20 6.51
N GLU A 309 8.57 -4.88 5.55
CA GLU A 309 8.83 -6.28 5.23
C GLU A 309 9.80 -6.45 4.04
N MET A 310 10.13 -5.36 3.34
CA MET A 310 11.09 -5.40 2.23
C MET A 310 12.53 -5.45 2.75
N ASN A 311 13.20 -6.56 2.51
CA ASN A 311 14.61 -6.80 2.84
C ASN A 311 15.50 -6.52 1.63
N ASP A 312 15.72 -5.27 1.24
CA ASP A 312 16.63 -4.99 0.14
C ASP A 312 17.69 -3.95 0.50
N GLU A 313 18.96 -4.33 0.37
CA GLU A 313 20.11 -3.45 0.56
C GLU A 313 20.46 -2.67 -0.72
N SER A 314 19.86 -2.99 -1.87
CA SER A 314 20.21 -2.46 -3.19
C SER A 314 19.83 -0.98 -3.40
N PHE A 315 18.95 -0.42 -2.56
CA PHE A 315 18.40 0.93 -2.75
C PHE A 315 19.37 2.09 -2.44
N ASN A 316 20.58 1.81 -1.99
CA ASN A 316 21.54 2.86 -1.63
C ASN A 316 22.67 3.03 -2.65
N ASN A 317 22.55 2.43 -3.82
CA ASN A 317 23.61 2.41 -4.82
C ASN A 317 23.53 3.65 -5.72
N ILE A 318 24.69 4.23 -6.02
CA ILE A 318 24.87 5.13 -7.16
C ILE A 318 25.76 4.42 -8.19
N ASP A 319 25.63 4.80 -9.45
CA ASP A 319 26.41 4.14 -10.51
C ASP A 319 27.84 4.64 -10.50
N VAL A 320 28.04 5.95 -10.31
CA VAL A 320 29.35 6.59 -10.38
C VAL A 320 29.56 7.63 -9.28
N TYR A 321 30.73 7.63 -8.67
CA TYR A 321 31.22 8.75 -7.88
C TYR A 321 32.42 9.41 -8.58
N VAL A 322 32.31 10.71 -8.89
CA VAL A 322 33.37 11.48 -9.55
C VAL A 322 34.24 12.15 -8.49
N MET A 323 35.49 11.74 -8.40
CA MET A 323 36.49 12.24 -7.45
C MET A 323 37.43 13.24 -8.11
N CYS A 324 37.82 14.28 -7.38
CA CYS A 324 38.90 15.17 -7.77
C CYS A 324 39.96 15.25 -6.66
N VAL A 325 41.23 15.24 -7.07
CA VAL A 325 42.37 15.27 -6.14
C VAL A 325 42.63 16.70 -5.65
N ASN A 326 42.55 17.67 -6.54
CA ASN A 326 42.83 19.09 -6.28
C ASN A 326 41.64 19.97 -6.73
N ASP A 327 41.68 21.24 -6.33
CA ASP A 327 40.64 22.23 -6.69
C ASP A 327 40.61 22.54 -8.20
N GLU A 328 41.73 22.41 -8.91
CA GLU A 328 41.84 22.64 -10.36
C GLU A 328 40.96 21.66 -11.17
N GLU A 329 40.77 20.44 -10.66
CA GLU A 329 39.99 19.40 -11.32
C GLU A 329 38.50 19.50 -11.05
N LYS A 330 38.06 20.35 -10.11
CA LYS A 330 36.64 20.48 -9.73
C LYS A 330 35.71 20.90 -10.88
N ILE A 331 36.23 21.79 -11.75
CA ILE A 331 35.46 22.22 -12.93
C ILE A 331 35.21 21.02 -13.85
N LYS A 332 36.22 20.21 -14.08
CA LYS A 332 36.13 19.01 -14.90
C LYS A 332 35.24 17.96 -14.28
N ALA A 333 35.39 17.73 -12.96
CA ALA A 333 34.50 16.83 -12.20
C ALA A 333 33.04 17.22 -12.35
N ASN A 334 32.74 18.52 -12.26
CA ASN A 334 31.37 19.00 -12.40
C ASN A 334 30.83 18.80 -13.83
N ILE A 335 31.64 19.05 -14.86
CA ILE A 335 31.24 18.84 -16.26
C ILE A 335 30.92 17.34 -16.48
N ILE A 336 31.84 16.45 -16.15
CA ILE A 336 31.64 15.00 -16.31
C ILE A 336 30.42 14.52 -15.52
N THR A 337 30.23 15.01 -14.28
CA THR A 337 29.06 14.67 -13.47
C THR A 337 27.76 15.10 -14.15
N GLN A 338 27.70 16.26 -14.77
CA GLN A 338 26.51 16.72 -15.49
C GLN A 338 26.27 15.89 -16.75
N ASP A 339 27.33 15.57 -17.52
CA ASP A 339 27.23 14.76 -18.73
C ASP A 339 26.73 13.34 -18.40
N LEU A 340 27.20 12.73 -17.31
CA LEU A 340 26.71 11.45 -16.80
C LEU A 340 25.20 11.54 -16.47
N ARG A 341 24.79 12.57 -15.76
CA ARG A 341 23.36 12.80 -15.40
C ARG A 341 22.47 12.98 -16.62
N LEU A 342 22.94 13.68 -17.64
CA LEU A 342 22.20 13.83 -18.91
C LEU A 342 22.04 12.50 -19.65
N ASN A 343 22.90 11.52 -19.38
CA ASN A 343 22.81 10.15 -19.90
C ASN A 343 22.11 9.19 -18.92
N ASN A 344 21.30 9.70 -17.97
CA ASN A 344 20.52 8.93 -16.99
C ASN A 344 21.36 8.08 -16.02
N ILE A 345 22.62 8.44 -15.78
CA ILE A 345 23.52 7.77 -14.84
C ILE A 345 23.38 8.44 -13.47
N ILE A 346 23.13 7.64 -12.43
CA ILE A 346 23.04 8.13 -11.06
C ILE A 346 24.44 8.39 -10.54
N CYS A 347 24.84 9.65 -10.41
CA CYS A 347 26.20 9.99 -10.01
C CYS A 347 26.26 11.15 -9.02
N GLU A 348 27.35 11.16 -8.24
CA GLU A 348 27.66 12.19 -7.24
C GLU A 348 29.12 12.63 -7.37
N THR A 349 29.45 13.81 -6.83
CA THR A 349 30.82 14.34 -6.80
C THR A 349 31.09 15.09 -5.50
N ASN A 350 32.36 15.42 -5.26
CA ASN A 350 32.84 16.12 -4.05
C ASN A 350 32.42 17.58 -3.99
N VAL A 351 31.22 17.89 -3.54
CA VAL A 351 30.71 19.27 -3.34
C VAL A 351 31.12 19.87 -1.99
N MET A 352 31.68 19.06 -1.06
CA MET A 352 32.02 19.51 0.29
C MET A 352 33.53 19.85 0.46
N GLY A 353 34.33 19.78 -0.61
CA GLY A 353 35.76 20.01 -0.54
C GLY A 353 36.53 19.00 0.32
N LYS A 354 36.05 17.75 0.37
CA LYS A 354 36.67 16.66 1.14
C LYS A 354 37.99 16.21 0.54
N SER A 355 38.92 15.77 1.40
CA SER A 355 40.16 15.13 0.93
C SER A 355 39.88 13.84 0.16
N LEU A 356 40.74 13.41 -0.71
CA LEU A 356 40.60 12.21 -1.54
C LEU A 356 40.23 10.97 -0.69
N LYS A 357 40.90 10.78 0.45
CA LYS A 357 40.58 9.69 1.40
C LYS A 357 39.12 9.75 1.89
N ALA A 358 38.61 10.95 2.14
CA ALA A 358 37.23 11.13 2.59
C ALA A 358 36.21 10.93 1.44
N GLN A 359 36.60 11.23 0.20
CA GLN A 359 35.80 10.96 -1.00
C GLN A 359 35.64 9.44 -1.23
N PHE A 360 36.71 8.65 -1.09
CA PHE A 360 36.63 7.18 -1.15
C PHE A 360 35.65 6.63 -0.11
N LYS A 361 35.75 7.10 1.13
CA LYS A 361 34.82 6.68 2.18
C LYS A 361 33.36 7.08 1.88
N GLU A 362 33.16 8.22 1.26
CA GLU A 362 31.84 8.69 0.86
C GLU A 362 31.26 7.84 -0.27
N ALA A 363 32.07 7.55 -1.28
CA ALA A 363 31.70 6.66 -2.38
C ALA A 363 31.33 5.25 -1.89
N ASP A 364 32.10 4.70 -0.93
CA ASP A 364 31.79 3.43 -0.30
C ASP A 364 30.47 3.49 0.49
N ASN A 365 30.21 4.58 1.23
CA ASN A 365 28.95 4.77 1.96
C ASN A 365 27.74 4.90 1.03
N MET A 366 27.95 5.38 -0.19
CA MET A 366 26.91 5.49 -1.23
C MET A 366 26.84 4.24 -2.11
N ASN A 367 27.63 3.21 -1.81
CA ASN A 367 27.78 2.00 -2.61
C ASN A 367 27.96 2.30 -4.11
N ALA A 368 28.85 3.27 -4.42
CA ALA A 368 29.14 3.60 -5.80
C ALA A 368 29.76 2.39 -6.51
N LYS A 369 29.19 2.01 -7.67
CA LYS A 369 29.70 0.87 -8.46
C LYS A 369 31.04 1.21 -9.10
N ASN A 370 31.15 2.41 -9.67
CA ASN A 370 32.33 2.89 -10.36
C ASN A 370 32.81 4.22 -9.75
N LEU A 371 34.11 4.41 -9.73
CA LEU A 371 34.78 5.65 -9.32
C LEU A 371 35.50 6.26 -10.52
N ILE A 372 35.20 7.52 -10.82
CA ILE A 372 35.98 8.32 -11.76
C ILE A 372 36.93 9.17 -10.93
N ILE A 373 38.23 9.01 -11.14
CA ILE A 373 39.31 9.66 -10.37
C ILE A 373 40.03 10.65 -11.28
N LEU A 374 39.81 11.95 -11.04
CA LEU A 374 40.48 13.02 -11.76
C LEU A 374 41.72 13.44 -11.01
N ASN A 375 42.87 13.40 -11.71
CA ASN A 375 44.14 13.93 -11.25
C ASN A 375 44.84 14.66 -12.39
N SER A 376 45.64 15.68 -12.07
CA SER A 376 46.28 16.54 -13.06
C SER A 376 47.24 15.79 -13.97
N GLU A 377 47.90 14.72 -13.50
CA GLU A 377 48.87 13.93 -14.29
C GLU A 377 48.16 13.18 -15.43
N ASP A 378 47.05 12.48 -15.15
CA ASP A 378 46.29 11.76 -16.17
C ASP A 378 45.62 12.71 -17.13
N LEU A 379 44.98 13.77 -16.61
CA LEU A 379 44.31 14.80 -17.43
C LEU A 379 45.29 15.48 -18.40
N SER A 380 46.55 15.69 -18.01
CA SER A 380 47.60 16.25 -18.93
C SER A 380 47.90 15.31 -20.12
N LYS A 381 47.54 14.04 -20.02
CA LYS A 381 47.71 13.02 -21.07
C LYS A 381 46.35 12.74 -21.80
N GLY A 382 45.29 13.47 -21.48
CA GLY A 382 43.94 13.24 -22.02
C GLY A 382 43.30 11.96 -21.51
N LEU A 383 43.70 11.49 -20.31
CA LEU A 383 43.21 10.26 -19.71
C LEU A 383 42.48 10.52 -18.40
N ILE A 384 41.55 9.62 -18.07
CA ILE A 384 40.82 9.57 -16.82
C ILE A 384 40.91 8.17 -16.24
N THR A 385 41.18 8.08 -14.94
CA THR A 385 41.19 6.78 -14.25
C THR A 385 39.76 6.42 -13.82
N VAL A 386 39.27 5.26 -14.27
CA VAL A 386 38.04 4.62 -13.80
C VAL A 386 38.38 3.40 -12.96
N LYS A 387 37.78 3.30 -11.80
CA LYS A 387 37.95 2.15 -10.90
C LYS A 387 36.61 1.49 -10.66
N ASP A 388 36.54 0.20 -10.96
CA ASP A 388 35.43 -0.64 -10.51
C ASP A 388 35.52 -0.80 -8.98
N ASN A 389 34.51 -0.37 -8.27
CA ASN A 389 34.51 -0.37 -6.79
C ASN A 389 34.22 -1.75 -6.19
N VAL A 390 33.75 -2.72 -6.98
CA VAL A 390 33.52 -4.13 -6.57
C VAL A 390 34.81 -4.94 -6.78
N THR A 391 35.33 -5.02 -8.03
CA THR A 391 36.50 -5.81 -8.39
C THR A 391 37.79 -5.12 -7.98
N LYS A 392 37.80 -3.81 -7.77
CA LYS A 392 38.92 -2.92 -7.48
C LYS A 392 39.87 -2.76 -8.66
N GLU A 393 39.50 -3.22 -9.84
CA GLU A 393 40.27 -3.01 -11.08
C GLU A 393 40.24 -1.55 -11.51
N GLU A 394 41.35 -1.07 -12.04
CA GLU A 394 41.52 0.30 -12.52
C GLU A 394 41.91 0.29 -14.01
N VAL A 395 41.22 1.15 -14.77
CA VAL A 395 41.45 1.33 -16.22
C VAL A 395 41.63 2.82 -16.51
N LYS A 396 42.52 3.13 -17.46
CA LYS A 396 42.67 4.51 -17.98
C LYS A 396 41.88 4.64 -19.28
N VAL A 397 40.94 5.55 -19.31
CA VAL A 397 40.02 5.78 -20.43
C VAL A 397 40.32 7.18 -21.03
N PRO A 398 40.34 7.32 -22.37
CA PRO A 398 40.38 8.65 -22.99
C PRO A 398 39.28 9.55 -22.49
N GLU A 399 39.59 10.83 -22.27
CA GLU A 399 38.64 11.78 -21.71
C GLU A 399 37.37 11.95 -22.54
N ASP A 400 37.47 11.91 -23.85
CA ASP A 400 36.38 12.01 -24.82
C ASP A 400 35.52 10.75 -24.92
N GLU A 401 36.00 9.60 -24.41
CA GLU A 401 35.30 8.31 -24.40
C GLU A 401 34.67 7.97 -23.04
N ILE A 402 34.86 8.82 -22.01
CA ILE A 402 34.48 8.47 -20.62
C ILE A 402 33.01 8.13 -20.44
N ILE A 403 32.10 8.87 -21.11
CA ILE A 403 30.65 8.62 -21.01
C ILE A 403 30.30 7.29 -21.64
N ASP A 404 30.79 7.02 -22.86
CA ASP A 404 30.53 5.77 -23.59
C ASP A 404 31.08 4.56 -22.83
N TYR A 405 32.30 4.71 -22.25
CA TYR A 405 32.87 3.66 -21.40
C TYR A 405 31.98 3.34 -20.19
N ILE A 406 31.53 4.36 -19.47
CA ILE A 406 30.67 4.15 -18.30
C ILE A 406 29.32 3.53 -18.70
N LEU A 407 28.71 3.95 -19.81
CA LEU A 407 27.49 3.32 -20.34
C LEU A 407 27.66 1.84 -20.70
N GLY A 408 28.89 1.42 -21.03
CA GLY A 408 29.22 0.03 -21.36
C GLY A 408 29.51 -0.89 -20.16
N VAL A 409 29.66 -0.32 -18.95
CA VAL A 409 30.05 -1.08 -17.74
C VAL A 409 29.04 -1.00 -16.60
N ILE A 410 27.94 -0.23 -16.78
CA ILE A 410 26.82 -0.13 -15.81
C ILE A 410 25.74 -1.23 -16.13
#